data_30ad4882b5ce2a2628311c28d49e41f7
#
_entry.id   30ad4882b5ce2a2628311c28d49e41f7
#
_cell.length_a   1.000
_cell.length_b   1.000
_cell.length_c   1.000
_cell.angle_alpha   90.00
_cell.angle_beta   90.00
_cell.angle_gamma   90.00
#
_symmetry.space_group_name_H-M   'P 1'
#
loop_
_entity.id
_entity.type
_entity.pdbx_description
1 polymer ?
#
loop_
_entity_poly.entity_id
_entity_poly.type
_entity_poly.pdbx_seq_one_letter_code
_entity_poly.pdbx_strand_id
1 'polypeptide(L)'
;MAKSRKKIGEILVAMNAVTQKQVEDVLIKTKASGKRIGEALVEAGLVKEEQVAKALANQWGIEYVDLNNPQVAAQVDLKLIPEELIRKHFLLPMGKANGRVQLIVHDPTDLELMDMLRFRLNMEIESRVATKSAIKAFLEKGAKGGQNGALPKMVGAGESLVSESIDRSIDKSVDKSMDKSIDITGEDAPIVRLVTRMLTEAVNMRASDVHIEPMADRVRLRYRIDGSCMERDNLPKRMQNALLSRVKLMSGMNIAERRIPQDGRIKLPVGDKAIDFRVSACPAYHGESVVLRILRPDSVRIGLTNIGFEEDNLATFNRIIRRPNGIFLVTGPTGSGKTTTLYSALDILNRPDKKIITAEDPIEYNFDGINQCQVNERIGLSFGSILRTMLRQAPNIILVGEIRDKEVAEIAIQAALTGHLVFSTLHTNDAPSAITRLIDMGLKPFLVASSIQAIMAQRLIRVLCKECKQIDNDPDPKHLFLVGMTREEAAGKIYKPVGCPACNNQGYRGRQAIFELMTMNSELRELAFNLAPIAQLRRAALANGMRPLVEDGRIKILRGITTPAEIAKMAQIEGVDLAEESGSTVTTA
;
A
#
# COMPACT_ATOMS: atom_id res chain seq x y z
N MET A 1 -0.93 -21.63 37.21
CA MET A 1 -1.63 -20.77 38.23
C MET A 1 -2.50 -19.76 37.48
N ALA A 2 -3.69 -19.42 38.02
CA ALA A 2 -4.61 -18.53 37.33
C ALA A 2 -4.13 -17.05 37.41
N LYS A 3 -4.25 -16.33 36.28
CA LYS A 3 -3.90 -14.92 36.13
C LYS A 3 -4.76 -14.06 37.09
N SER A 4 -4.15 -13.33 38.05
CA SER A 4 -4.89 -12.47 38.95
C SER A 4 -5.41 -11.22 38.21
N ARG A 5 -6.70 -10.87 38.39
CA ARG A 5 -7.30 -9.63 37.86
C ARG A 5 -6.91 -8.37 38.67
N LYS A 6 -6.18 -8.51 39.77
CA LYS A 6 -5.78 -7.38 40.63
C LYS A 6 -4.68 -6.55 39.98
N LYS A 7 -4.75 -5.24 40.14
CA LYS A 7 -3.71 -4.33 39.67
C LYS A 7 -2.45 -4.46 40.53
N ILE A 8 -1.26 -4.20 39.95
CA ILE A 8 0.02 -4.35 40.65
C ILE A 8 0.09 -3.54 41.97
N GLY A 9 -0.51 -2.35 42.02
CA GLY A 9 -0.61 -1.55 43.23
C GLY A 9 -1.40 -2.24 44.36
N GLU A 10 -2.51 -2.89 44.00
CA GLU A 10 -3.34 -3.65 44.94
C GLU A 10 -2.60 -4.89 45.48
N ILE A 11 -1.78 -5.52 44.65
CA ILE A 11 -0.96 -6.67 45.04
C ILE A 11 0.15 -6.22 46.00
N LEU A 12 0.80 -5.09 45.73
CA LEU A 12 1.84 -4.54 46.61
C LEU A 12 1.27 -4.10 47.95
N VAL A 13 0.05 -3.57 48.01
CA VAL A 13 -0.66 -3.27 49.24
C VAL A 13 -0.98 -4.57 50.01
N ALA A 14 -1.48 -5.61 49.32
CA ALA A 14 -1.76 -6.91 49.92
C ALA A 14 -0.49 -7.62 50.46
N MET A 15 0.67 -7.33 49.88
CA MET A 15 1.99 -7.79 50.33
C MET A 15 2.56 -6.92 51.51
N ASN A 16 1.81 -5.94 52.00
CA ASN A 16 2.26 -4.95 53.00
C ASN A 16 3.54 -4.20 52.59
N ALA A 17 3.81 -4.06 51.29
CA ALA A 17 4.97 -3.36 50.78
C ALA A 17 4.75 -1.83 50.71
N VAL A 18 3.51 -1.39 50.48
CA VAL A 18 3.09 0.02 50.42
C VAL A 18 1.67 0.19 50.96
N THR A 19 1.33 1.41 51.35
CA THR A 19 -0.04 1.76 51.74
C THR A 19 -0.85 2.20 50.51
N GLN A 20 -2.18 2.06 50.59
CA GLN A 20 -3.09 2.48 49.53
C GLN A 20 -2.88 3.96 49.13
N LYS A 21 -2.68 4.83 50.13
CA LYS A 21 -2.43 6.27 49.93
C LYS A 21 -1.15 6.54 49.15
N GLN A 22 -0.06 5.83 49.44
CA GLN A 22 1.20 5.95 48.69
C GLN A 22 1.06 5.52 47.23
N VAL A 23 0.25 4.49 46.94
CA VAL A 23 -0.04 4.05 45.59
C VAL A 23 -0.81 5.13 44.82
N GLU A 24 -1.81 5.76 45.44
CA GLU A 24 -2.62 6.83 44.86
C GLU A 24 -1.78 8.09 44.55
N ASP A 25 -0.92 8.50 45.50
CA ASP A 25 -0.02 9.65 45.33
C ASP A 25 0.96 9.46 44.16
N VAL A 26 1.49 8.25 43.99
CA VAL A 26 2.39 7.91 42.87
C VAL A 26 1.61 7.78 41.55
N LEU A 27 0.38 7.26 41.55
CA LEU A 27 -0.48 7.20 40.38
C LEU A 27 -0.78 8.58 39.79
N ILE A 28 -0.99 9.59 40.64
CA ILE A 28 -1.20 10.98 40.19
C ILE A 28 0.06 11.50 39.47
N LYS A 29 1.24 11.24 40.02
CA LYS A 29 2.53 11.65 39.43
C LYS A 29 2.86 10.90 38.12
N THR A 30 2.52 9.63 38.03
CA THR A 30 2.80 8.80 36.84
C THR A 30 1.92 9.13 35.66
N LYS A 31 0.69 9.62 35.84
CA LYS A 31 -0.18 10.11 34.75
C LYS A 31 0.46 11.21 33.92
N ALA A 32 1.33 12.02 34.48
CA ALA A 32 2.03 13.10 33.81
C ALA A 32 3.34 12.65 33.13
N SER A 33 3.99 11.56 33.63
CA SER A 33 5.32 11.12 33.17
C SER A 33 5.30 9.91 32.25
N GLY A 34 4.17 9.22 32.05
CA GLY A 34 4.06 8.01 31.22
C GLY A 34 4.80 6.78 31.77
N LYS A 35 5.43 6.86 32.96
CA LYS A 35 6.15 5.74 33.57
C LYS A 35 5.23 4.70 34.15
N ARG A 36 5.66 3.45 34.22
CA ARG A 36 4.91 2.37 34.85
C ARG A 36 4.92 2.54 36.40
N ILE A 37 3.80 2.23 37.04
CA ILE A 37 3.63 2.44 38.47
C ILE A 37 4.68 1.68 39.34
N GLY A 38 5.08 0.47 38.92
CA GLY A 38 6.10 -0.30 39.62
C GLY A 38 7.47 0.40 39.63
N GLU A 39 7.89 0.95 38.49
CA GLU A 39 9.14 1.70 38.35
C GLU A 39 9.10 3.00 39.16
N ALA A 40 7.97 3.71 39.10
CA ALA A 40 7.81 4.96 39.86
C ALA A 40 7.81 4.75 41.37
N LEU A 41 7.28 3.64 41.85
CA LEU A 41 7.33 3.28 43.28
C LEU A 41 8.76 2.95 43.74
N VAL A 42 9.57 2.30 42.87
CA VAL A 42 11.00 2.03 43.16
C VAL A 42 11.80 3.33 43.12
N GLU A 43 11.60 4.20 42.14
CA GLU A 43 12.28 5.51 42.06
C GLU A 43 11.93 6.42 43.27
N ALA A 44 10.70 6.33 43.74
CA ALA A 44 10.26 7.05 44.94
C ALA A 44 10.82 6.45 46.25
N GLY A 45 11.56 5.34 46.19
CA GLY A 45 12.13 4.66 47.34
C GLY A 45 11.10 3.97 48.26
N LEU A 46 9.85 3.82 47.79
CA LEU A 46 8.76 3.26 48.59
C LEU A 46 8.76 1.72 48.60
N VAL A 47 9.28 1.09 47.54
CA VAL A 47 9.42 -0.36 47.41
C VAL A 47 10.78 -0.74 46.83
N LYS A 48 11.24 -1.95 47.15
CA LYS A 48 12.42 -2.54 46.52
C LYS A 48 12.04 -3.18 45.18
N GLU A 49 12.97 -3.18 44.23
CA GLU A 49 12.79 -3.79 42.88
C GLU A 49 12.33 -5.27 43.00
N GLU A 50 12.83 -5.99 43.98
CA GLU A 50 12.47 -7.38 44.26
C GLU A 50 10.98 -7.54 44.64
N GLN A 51 10.42 -6.60 45.38
CA GLN A 51 9.00 -6.62 45.77
C GLN A 51 8.10 -6.40 44.55
N VAL A 52 8.52 -5.52 43.65
CA VAL A 52 7.82 -5.29 42.37
C VAL A 52 7.89 -6.53 41.47
N ALA A 53 9.06 -7.16 41.37
CA ALA A 53 9.24 -8.40 40.58
C ALA A 53 8.38 -9.56 41.15
N LYS A 54 8.31 -9.73 42.46
CA LYS A 54 7.42 -10.70 43.11
C LYS A 54 5.94 -10.39 42.92
N ALA A 55 5.55 -9.12 42.92
CA ALA A 55 4.18 -8.69 42.63
C ALA A 55 3.78 -8.97 41.19
N LEU A 56 4.68 -8.72 40.23
CA LEU A 56 4.50 -9.08 38.82
C LEU A 56 4.37 -10.59 38.63
N ALA A 57 5.24 -11.36 39.25
CA ALA A 57 5.20 -12.81 39.23
C ALA A 57 3.83 -13.35 39.71
N ASN A 58 3.33 -12.80 40.84
CA ASN A 58 2.01 -13.16 41.38
C ASN A 58 0.86 -12.74 40.47
N GLN A 59 0.91 -11.54 39.86
CA GLN A 59 -0.11 -11.05 38.94
C GLN A 59 -0.27 -11.94 37.70
N TRP A 60 0.84 -12.40 37.16
CA TRP A 60 0.88 -13.19 35.94
C TRP A 60 0.88 -14.70 36.17
N GLY A 61 0.95 -15.15 37.41
CA GLY A 61 1.00 -16.57 37.77
C GLY A 61 2.30 -17.26 37.31
N ILE A 62 3.41 -16.52 37.29
CA ILE A 62 4.75 -16.98 36.89
C ILE A 62 5.65 -17.07 38.11
N GLU A 63 6.70 -17.88 38.03
CA GLU A 63 7.65 -18.08 39.10
C GLU A 63 8.64 -16.91 39.19
N TYR A 64 8.85 -16.36 40.40
CA TYR A 64 9.96 -15.45 40.69
C TYR A 64 11.22 -16.25 40.98
N VAL A 65 12.34 -15.84 40.39
CA VAL A 65 13.62 -16.53 40.47
C VAL A 65 14.69 -15.61 41.07
N ASP A 66 15.38 -16.10 42.11
CA ASP A 66 16.51 -15.40 42.69
C ASP A 66 17.83 -15.86 42.06
N LEU A 67 18.46 -14.99 41.26
CA LEU A 67 19.72 -15.24 40.61
C LEU A 67 20.95 -15.29 41.55
N ASN A 68 20.78 -14.93 42.84
CA ASN A 68 21.81 -15.13 43.82
C ASN A 68 21.90 -16.59 44.32
N ASN A 69 20.89 -17.40 44.01
CA ASN A 69 20.92 -18.82 44.31
C ASN A 69 21.84 -19.56 43.32
N PRO A 70 22.94 -20.21 43.78
CA PRO A 70 23.88 -20.89 42.90
C PRO A 70 23.26 -22.00 42.04
N GLN A 71 22.22 -22.66 42.55
CA GLN A 71 21.51 -23.73 41.80
C GLN A 71 20.73 -23.18 40.60
N VAL A 72 20.19 -21.97 40.74
CA VAL A 72 19.49 -21.28 39.64
C VAL A 72 20.48 -20.70 38.66
N ALA A 73 21.55 -20.08 39.14
CA ALA A 73 22.61 -19.52 38.32
C ALA A 73 23.27 -20.57 37.43
N ALA A 74 23.42 -21.80 37.91
CA ALA A 74 23.97 -22.93 37.17
C ALA A 74 23.07 -23.45 36.02
N GLN A 75 21.78 -23.13 36.04
CA GLN A 75 20.81 -23.54 35.01
C GLN A 75 20.77 -22.54 33.83
N VAL A 76 21.45 -21.40 33.92
CA VAL A 76 21.49 -20.40 32.84
C VAL A 76 22.43 -20.85 31.74
N ASP A 77 21.91 -21.01 30.54
CA ASP A 77 22.65 -21.39 29.33
C ASP A 77 22.63 -20.25 28.31
N LEU A 78 23.63 -19.39 28.35
CA LEU A 78 23.76 -18.21 27.48
C LEU A 78 23.94 -18.57 25.99
N LYS A 79 24.21 -19.84 25.65
CA LYS A 79 24.38 -20.29 24.27
C LYS A 79 23.06 -20.48 23.52
N LEU A 80 21.94 -20.54 24.21
CA LEU A 80 20.61 -20.78 23.62
C LEU A 80 20.06 -19.58 22.86
N ILE A 81 20.54 -18.37 23.16
CA ILE A 81 20.06 -17.11 22.58
C ILE A 81 21.27 -16.25 22.25
N PRO A 82 21.28 -15.51 21.12
CA PRO A 82 22.35 -14.59 20.77
C PRO A 82 22.63 -13.57 21.88
N GLU A 83 23.90 -13.38 22.23
CA GLU A 83 24.33 -12.51 23.32
C GLU A 83 23.84 -11.07 23.18
N GLU A 84 23.71 -10.59 21.97
CA GLU A 84 23.18 -9.26 21.66
C GLU A 84 21.75 -9.09 22.18
N LEU A 85 20.88 -10.10 22.02
CA LEU A 85 19.50 -10.09 22.52
C LEU A 85 19.47 -10.17 24.06
N ILE A 86 20.33 -11.00 24.64
CA ILE A 86 20.46 -11.14 26.08
C ILE A 86 20.80 -9.79 26.71
N ARG A 87 21.79 -9.09 26.16
CA ARG A 87 22.25 -7.78 26.68
C ARG A 87 21.25 -6.65 26.38
N LYS A 88 20.68 -6.63 25.19
CA LYS A 88 19.74 -5.59 24.77
C LYS A 88 18.44 -5.61 25.57
N HIS A 89 17.91 -6.80 25.85
CA HIS A 89 16.60 -6.96 26.49
C HIS A 89 16.66 -7.43 27.96
N PHE A 90 17.84 -7.58 28.53
CA PHE A 90 18.05 -8.05 29.91
C PHE A 90 17.26 -9.32 30.20
N LEU A 91 17.57 -10.40 29.47
CA LEU A 91 16.97 -11.71 29.65
C LEU A 91 18.04 -12.81 29.79
N LEU A 92 17.70 -13.92 30.44
CA LEU A 92 18.59 -15.06 30.61
C LEU A 92 17.87 -16.35 30.23
N PRO A 93 18.41 -17.15 29.32
CA PRO A 93 17.86 -18.49 29.01
C PRO A 93 18.29 -19.50 30.05
N MET A 94 17.37 -20.37 30.50
CA MET A 94 17.63 -21.44 31.49
C MET A 94 17.70 -22.84 30.89
N GLY A 95 17.44 -23.01 29.60
CA GLY A 95 17.40 -24.34 28.99
C GLY A 95 16.08 -24.65 28.32
N LYS A 96 15.94 -25.92 27.87
CA LYS A 96 14.72 -26.40 27.21
C LYS A 96 14.08 -27.47 28.09
N ALA A 97 12.81 -27.30 28.38
CA ALA A 97 12.00 -28.29 29.09
C ALA A 97 10.65 -28.48 28.39
N ASN A 98 10.21 -29.72 28.18
CA ASN A 98 8.93 -30.06 27.57
C ASN A 98 8.67 -29.38 26.21
N GLY A 99 9.70 -29.22 25.36
CA GLY A 99 9.58 -28.53 24.06
C GLY A 99 9.47 -27.00 24.14
N ARG A 100 9.65 -26.41 25.34
CA ARG A 100 9.60 -24.96 25.60
C ARG A 100 10.96 -24.45 26.03
N VAL A 101 11.28 -23.21 25.67
CA VAL A 101 12.48 -22.51 26.18
C VAL A 101 12.09 -21.77 27.45
N GLN A 102 12.82 -22.03 28.53
CA GLN A 102 12.63 -21.30 29.79
C GLN A 102 13.47 -20.04 29.78
N LEU A 103 12.84 -18.89 29.97
CA LEU A 103 13.49 -17.57 29.99
C LEU A 103 13.22 -16.83 31.27
N ILE A 104 14.27 -16.27 31.86
CA ILE A 104 14.18 -15.28 32.92
C ILE A 104 14.11 -13.91 32.28
N VAL A 105 13.05 -13.15 32.55
CA VAL A 105 12.82 -11.79 32.07
C VAL A 105 12.58 -10.84 33.24
N HIS A 106 12.86 -9.56 33.07
CA HIS A 106 12.59 -8.57 34.11
C HIS A 106 11.14 -8.04 34.05
N ASP A 107 10.54 -8.08 32.85
CA ASP A 107 9.17 -7.63 32.59
C ASP A 107 8.40 -8.65 31.75
N PRO A 108 7.50 -9.43 32.37
CA PRO A 108 6.67 -10.39 31.65
C PRO A 108 5.50 -9.75 30.89
N THR A 109 5.31 -8.43 31.01
CA THR A 109 4.25 -7.68 30.34
C THR A 109 4.69 -7.15 28.97
N ASP A 110 5.97 -7.27 28.63
CA ASP A 110 6.51 -6.92 27.31
C ASP A 110 6.16 -8.03 26.31
N LEU A 111 4.92 -7.95 25.81
CA LEU A 111 4.38 -8.92 24.85
C LEU A 111 5.14 -8.88 23.51
N GLU A 112 5.61 -7.70 23.09
CA GLU A 112 6.38 -7.54 21.85
C GLU A 112 7.71 -8.30 21.93
N LEU A 113 8.41 -8.16 23.04
CA LEU A 113 9.64 -8.91 23.30
C LEU A 113 9.37 -10.42 23.32
N MET A 114 8.32 -10.85 24.01
CA MET A 114 7.99 -12.28 24.12
C MET A 114 7.60 -12.88 22.77
N ASP A 115 6.84 -12.17 21.96
CA ASP A 115 6.44 -12.62 20.62
C ASP A 115 7.63 -12.61 19.65
N MET A 116 8.51 -11.60 19.72
CA MET A 116 9.76 -11.57 18.97
C MET A 116 10.66 -12.76 19.32
N LEU A 117 10.79 -13.10 20.60
CA LEU A 117 11.61 -14.22 21.05
C LEU A 117 11.00 -15.58 20.65
N ARG A 118 9.67 -15.76 20.76
CA ARG A 118 8.98 -16.95 20.25
C ARG A 118 9.24 -17.13 18.75
N PHE A 119 9.15 -16.04 18.03
CA PHE A 119 9.42 -16.03 16.60
C PHE A 119 10.86 -16.40 16.26
N ARG A 120 11.85 -15.77 16.92
CA ARG A 120 13.29 -16.03 16.66
C ARG A 120 13.74 -17.43 17.05
N LEU A 121 13.21 -17.95 18.16
CA LEU A 121 13.58 -19.28 18.67
C LEU A 121 12.76 -20.40 18.04
N ASN A 122 11.67 -20.05 17.32
CA ASN A 122 10.68 -20.98 16.77
C ASN A 122 10.19 -22.02 17.81
N MET A 123 10.08 -21.58 19.08
CA MET A 123 9.71 -22.41 20.22
C MET A 123 8.77 -21.65 21.15
N GLU A 124 7.91 -22.38 21.85
CA GLU A 124 7.13 -21.80 22.94
C GLU A 124 8.05 -21.38 24.09
N ILE A 125 7.71 -20.26 24.74
CA ILE A 125 8.49 -19.69 25.82
C ILE A 125 7.73 -19.83 27.14
N GLU A 126 8.39 -20.36 28.13
CA GLU A 126 7.96 -20.36 29.53
C GLU A 126 8.75 -19.28 30.29
N SER A 127 8.06 -18.23 30.73
CA SER A 127 8.70 -17.07 31.36
C SER A 127 8.82 -17.27 32.86
N ARG A 128 9.95 -16.83 33.42
CA ARG A 128 10.20 -16.63 34.85
C ARG A 128 10.62 -15.18 35.07
N VAL A 129 10.45 -14.65 36.27
CA VAL A 129 10.73 -13.24 36.55
C VAL A 129 11.89 -13.11 37.51
N ALA A 130 12.85 -12.24 37.20
CA ALA A 130 13.87 -11.76 38.14
C ALA A 130 13.98 -10.23 38.04
N THR A 131 14.69 -9.61 38.98
CA THR A 131 14.93 -8.17 38.94
C THR A 131 15.88 -7.80 37.83
N LYS A 132 15.69 -6.63 37.22
CA LYS A 132 16.56 -6.12 36.17
C LYS A 132 18.00 -5.94 36.66
N SER A 133 18.15 -5.46 37.91
CA SER A 133 19.44 -5.30 38.57
C SER A 133 20.17 -6.64 38.77
N ALA A 134 19.45 -7.72 39.13
CA ALA A 134 20.05 -9.05 39.27
C ALA A 134 20.49 -9.65 37.95
N ILE A 135 19.66 -9.51 36.90
CA ILE A 135 20.03 -9.94 35.54
C ILE A 135 21.27 -9.19 35.05
N LYS A 136 21.33 -7.87 35.24
CA LYS A 136 22.49 -7.06 34.86
C LYS A 136 23.76 -7.47 35.61
N ALA A 137 23.64 -7.64 36.94
CA ALA A 137 24.77 -8.08 37.79
C ALA A 137 25.28 -9.49 37.39
N PHE A 138 24.38 -10.40 37.00
CA PHE A 138 24.73 -11.73 36.49
C PHE A 138 25.53 -11.64 35.19
N LEU A 139 25.11 -10.83 34.23
CA LEU A 139 25.79 -10.61 32.95
C LEU A 139 27.16 -9.92 33.12
N GLU A 140 27.31 -9.01 34.10
CA GLU A 140 28.55 -8.34 34.40
C GLU A 140 29.57 -9.27 35.13
N LYS A 141 29.08 -10.15 36.02
CA LYS A 141 29.92 -11.17 36.67
C LYS A 141 30.47 -12.21 35.67
N GLY A 142 29.60 -12.64 34.71
CA GLY A 142 30.03 -13.54 33.64
C GLY A 142 31.13 -12.95 32.74
N ALA A 143 31.16 -11.63 32.57
CA ALA A 143 32.18 -10.92 31.80
C ALA A 143 33.51 -10.77 32.53
N LYS A 144 33.56 -10.81 33.88
CA LYS A 144 34.78 -10.67 34.70
C LYS A 144 35.39 -12.00 35.15
N GLY A 145 34.69 -13.14 34.96
CA GLY A 145 35.17 -14.47 35.40
C GLY A 145 35.88 -15.30 34.34
N GLY A 146 36.20 -14.75 33.20
CA GLY A 146 36.76 -15.49 32.07
C GLY A 146 38.23 -15.24 31.78
N GLN A 147 39.14 -15.55 32.73
CA GLN A 147 40.49 -15.97 32.35
C GLN A 147 40.51 -17.52 32.42
N ASN A 148 40.36 -18.12 31.28
CA ASN A 148 40.64 -19.46 30.75
C ASN A 148 39.42 -20.07 30.06
N GLY A 149 39.37 -19.81 28.77
CA GLY A 149 38.40 -20.41 27.87
C GLY A 149 38.16 -19.49 26.68
N ALA A 150 39.11 -19.51 25.74
CA ALA A 150 38.90 -18.88 24.45
C ALA A 150 37.55 -19.32 23.89
N LEU A 151 36.65 -18.35 23.73
CA LEU A 151 35.43 -18.55 22.91
C LEU A 151 35.88 -18.94 21.51
N PRO A 152 35.53 -20.14 21.01
CA PRO A 152 35.80 -20.46 19.61
C PRO A 152 34.98 -19.49 18.75
N LYS A 153 35.65 -18.84 17.82
CA LYS A 153 35.00 -18.28 16.63
C LYS A 153 34.23 -19.45 16.01
N MET A 154 32.92 -19.43 16.12
CA MET A 154 32.07 -20.38 15.42
C MET A 154 32.11 -20.08 13.92
N VAL A 155 33.03 -20.80 13.26
CA VAL A 155 32.84 -21.25 11.88
C VAL A 155 31.66 -22.22 11.88
N GLY A 156 30.74 -22.03 10.93
CA GLY A 156 29.47 -22.73 10.88
C GLY A 156 29.56 -24.25 10.90
N ALA A 157 28.62 -24.84 11.52
CA ALA A 157 27.98 -26.11 11.15
C ALA A 157 26.83 -26.35 12.12
N GLY A 158 25.64 -26.24 11.63
CA GLY A 158 24.41 -26.65 12.25
C GLY A 158 23.42 -26.88 11.13
N GLU A 159 23.64 -27.99 10.39
CA GLU A 159 22.71 -28.47 9.38
C GLU A 159 21.35 -28.72 10.02
N SER A 160 20.38 -27.88 9.71
CA SER A 160 18.97 -28.17 9.93
C SER A 160 18.37 -28.62 8.61
N LEU A 161 17.73 -29.77 8.63
CA LEU A 161 17.12 -30.49 7.51
C LEU A 161 16.02 -29.72 6.74
N VAL A 162 15.89 -28.42 6.96
CA VAL A 162 14.91 -27.52 6.29
C VAL A 162 15.57 -26.71 5.16
N SER A 163 16.90 -26.60 5.09
CA SER A 163 17.57 -25.75 4.10
C SER A 163 17.64 -26.37 2.69
N GLU A 164 17.72 -27.68 2.58
CA GLU A 164 17.93 -28.33 1.28
C GLU A 164 16.68 -28.42 0.37
N SER A 165 15.48 -28.40 0.92
CA SER A 165 14.26 -28.49 0.11
C SER A 165 13.77 -27.13 -0.40
N ILE A 166 14.12 -26.04 0.27
CA ILE A 166 13.74 -24.67 -0.14
C ILE A 166 14.69 -24.17 -1.23
N ASP A 167 16.00 -24.46 -1.13
CA ASP A 167 16.98 -24.06 -2.13
C ASP A 167 16.78 -24.74 -3.49
N ARG A 168 16.31 -26.00 -3.52
CA ARG A 168 16.13 -26.75 -4.77
C ARG A 168 14.94 -26.32 -5.64
N SER A 169 13.91 -25.73 -5.07
CA SER A 169 12.76 -25.21 -5.84
C SER A 169 12.96 -23.77 -6.33
N ILE A 170 13.84 -23.03 -5.69
CA ILE A 170 14.13 -21.63 -5.99
C ILE A 170 15.29 -21.47 -6.97
N ASP A 171 16.28 -22.37 -6.93
CA ASP A 171 17.51 -22.30 -7.72
C ASP A 171 17.36 -22.64 -9.22
N LYS A 172 16.22 -23.14 -9.67
CA LYS A 172 16.02 -23.54 -11.07
C LYS A 172 15.65 -22.41 -12.02
N SER A 173 15.50 -21.16 -11.55
CA SER A 173 15.02 -20.06 -12.40
C SER A 173 15.75 -18.72 -12.28
N VAL A 174 16.92 -18.66 -11.61
CA VAL A 174 17.65 -17.40 -11.45
C VAL A 174 19.11 -17.55 -11.82
N ASP A 175 19.50 -16.81 -12.83
CA ASP A 175 20.83 -16.71 -13.42
C ASP A 175 21.88 -16.24 -12.40
N LYS A 176 23.09 -16.80 -12.48
CA LYS A 176 24.24 -16.63 -11.56
C LYS A 176 24.86 -15.23 -11.49
N SER A 177 24.22 -14.20 -12.00
CA SER A 177 24.81 -12.86 -12.15
C SER A 177 24.52 -11.86 -11.03
N MET A 178 23.78 -12.22 -9.95
CA MET A 178 23.39 -11.28 -8.89
C MET A 178 24.04 -11.48 -7.52
N ASP A 179 25.17 -12.18 -7.44
CA ASP A 179 25.79 -12.56 -6.16
C ASP A 179 26.96 -11.65 -5.74
N LYS A 180 26.91 -10.37 -6.07
CA LYS A 180 27.89 -9.40 -5.51
C LYS A 180 27.20 -8.12 -5.05
N SER A 181 27.28 -7.89 -3.75
CA SER A 181 26.97 -6.66 -2.99
C SER A 181 25.57 -6.54 -2.40
N ILE A 182 25.28 -7.27 -1.33
CA ILE A 182 24.48 -6.75 -0.22
C ILE A 182 25.11 -7.31 1.07
N ASP A 183 25.96 -6.55 1.70
CA ASP A 183 26.36 -6.72 3.10
C ASP A 183 25.14 -6.37 3.97
N ILE A 184 24.32 -7.36 4.29
CA ILE A 184 23.27 -7.23 5.28
C ILE A 184 23.77 -7.86 6.56
N THR A 185 24.39 -7.07 7.39
CA THR A 185 24.78 -7.42 8.75
C THR A 185 23.53 -7.78 9.57
N GLY A 186 23.39 -9.05 9.95
CA GLY A 186 22.73 -9.45 11.18
C GLY A 186 21.29 -9.95 11.14
N GLU A 187 20.67 -10.30 10.01
CA GLU A 187 19.30 -10.86 9.99
C GLU A 187 19.13 -12.05 9.01
N ASP A 188 19.90 -13.11 9.21
CA ASP A 188 19.93 -14.27 8.33
C ASP A 188 18.84 -15.32 8.56
N ALA A 189 17.60 -14.93 8.86
CA ALA A 189 16.52 -15.89 8.86
C ALA A 189 16.03 -16.15 7.41
N PRO A 190 15.83 -17.40 6.97
CA PRO A 190 15.37 -17.72 5.61
C PRO A 190 14.13 -16.96 5.16
N ILE A 191 13.22 -16.66 6.10
CA ILE A 191 11.99 -15.91 5.83
C ILE A 191 12.25 -14.43 5.49
N VAL A 192 13.29 -13.82 6.09
CA VAL A 192 13.67 -12.43 5.81
C VAL A 192 14.17 -12.31 4.37
N ARG A 193 15.08 -13.23 3.98
CA ARG A 193 15.58 -13.31 2.60
C ARG A 193 14.45 -13.55 1.60
N LEU A 194 13.52 -14.46 1.92
CA LEU A 194 12.37 -14.75 1.06
C LEU A 194 11.52 -13.51 0.83
N VAL A 195 11.12 -12.79 1.89
CA VAL A 195 10.30 -11.58 1.77
C VAL A 195 11.02 -10.50 0.99
N THR A 196 12.28 -10.25 1.30
CA THR A 196 13.09 -9.24 0.57
C THR A 196 13.21 -9.60 -0.91
N ARG A 197 13.53 -10.86 -1.23
CA ARG A 197 13.62 -11.36 -2.62
C ARG A 197 12.28 -11.21 -3.35
N MET A 198 11.18 -11.63 -2.75
CA MET A 198 9.83 -11.51 -3.30
C MET A 198 9.48 -10.06 -3.65
N LEU A 199 9.76 -9.11 -2.74
CA LEU A 199 9.48 -7.69 -2.97
C LEU A 199 10.41 -7.10 -4.04
N THR A 200 11.70 -7.42 -4.00
CA THR A 200 12.67 -6.98 -5.01
C THR A 200 12.32 -7.52 -6.39
N GLU A 201 11.96 -8.79 -6.49
CA GLU A 201 11.50 -9.40 -7.74
C GLU A 201 10.24 -8.71 -8.29
N ALA A 202 9.24 -8.45 -7.45
CA ALA A 202 8.03 -7.75 -7.85
C ALA A 202 8.34 -6.33 -8.39
N VAL A 203 9.30 -5.63 -7.78
CA VAL A 203 9.78 -4.33 -8.29
C VAL A 203 10.45 -4.50 -9.65
N ASN A 204 11.34 -5.47 -9.84
CA ASN A 204 12.05 -5.72 -11.09
C ASN A 204 11.09 -6.14 -12.21
N MET A 205 10.07 -6.95 -11.90
CA MET A 205 9.01 -7.35 -12.83
C MET A 205 8.00 -6.24 -13.12
N ARG A 206 8.17 -5.04 -12.55
CA ARG A 206 7.28 -3.88 -12.71
C ARG A 206 5.85 -4.14 -12.21
N ALA A 207 5.69 -5.00 -11.21
CA ALA A 207 4.39 -5.18 -10.58
C ALA A 207 3.90 -3.87 -9.93
N SER A 208 2.59 -3.66 -9.92
CA SER A 208 1.94 -2.60 -9.15
C SER A 208 1.58 -3.04 -7.74
N ASP A 209 1.21 -4.33 -7.60
CA ASP A 209 0.79 -4.90 -6.32
C ASP A 209 1.36 -6.32 -6.15
N VAL A 210 1.65 -6.67 -4.90
CA VAL A 210 1.99 -8.04 -4.47
C VAL A 210 0.85 -8.53 -3.60
N HIS A 211 0.28 -9.68 -3.92
CA HIS A 211 -0.80 -10.30 -3.17
C HIS A 211 -0.30 -11.57 -2.49
N ILE A 212 -0.42 -11.65 -1.18
CA ILE A 212 -0.12 -12.82 -0.36
C ILE A 212 -1.45 -13.35 0.16
N GLU A 213 -1.90 -14.47 -0.37
CA GLU A 213 -3.25 -14.98 -0.14
C GLU A 213 -3.20 -16.36 0.49
N PRO A 214 -3.56 -16.51 1.78
CA PRO A 214 -3.69 -17.80 2.42
C PRO A 214 -4.84 -18.61 1.81
N MET A 215 -4.54 -19.84 1.38
CA MET A 215 -5.50 -20.83 0.94
C MET A 215 -5.61 -21.98 1.98
N ALA A 216 -6.44 -22.97 1.74
CA ALA A 216 -6.60 -24.10 2.65
C ALA A 216 -5.28 -24.87 2.85
N ASP A 217 -4.56 -25.12 1.77
CA ASP A 217 -3.40 -25.99 1.66
C ASP A 217 -2.06 -25.27 1.44
N ARG A 218 -2.09 -24.02 1.01
CA ARG A 218 -0.92 -23.24 0.60
C ARG A 218 -1.08 -21.74 0.85
N VAL A 219 -0.03 -20.96 0.61
CA VAL A 219 -0.08 -19.51 0.49
C VAL A 219 0.20 -19.14 -0.96
N ARG A 220 -0.79 -18.61 -1.64
CA ARG A 220 -0.68 -18.19 -3.03
C ARG A 220 -0.04 -16.81 -3.11
N LEU A 221 1.03 -16.68 -3.88
CA LEU A 221 1.69 -15.41 -4.21
C LEU A 221 1.31 -14.98 -5.62
N ARG A 222 0.75 -13.77 -5.76
CA ARG A 222 0.44 -13.19 -7.07
C ARG A 222 1.05 -11.81 -7.20
N TYR A 223 1.49 -11.48 -8.40
CA TYR A 223 1.90 -10.12 -8.78
C TYR A 223 0.88 -9.55 -9.75
N ARG A 224 0.52 -8.27 -9.54
CA ARG A 224 -0.26 -7.53 -10.52
C ARG A 224 0.70 -6.78 -11.44
N ILE A 225 0.78 -7.20 -12.71
CA ILE A 225 1.64 -6.60 -13.73
C ILE A 225 0.76 -6.06 -14.84
N ASP A 226 0.94 -4.78 -15.19
CA ASP A 226 0.16 -4.09 -16.22
C ASP A 226 -1.37 -4.28 -16.09
N GLY A 227 -1.86 -4.30 -14.83
CA GLY A 227 -3.28 -4.47 -14.48
C GLY A 227 -3.75 -5.91 -14.30
N SER A 228 -3.02 -6.91 -14.79
CA SER A 228 -3.37 -8.34 -14.69
C SER A 228 -2.69 -9.00 -13.49
N CYS A 229 -3.46 -9.76 -12.69
CA CYS A 229 -2.91 -10.59 -11.62
C CYS A 229 -2.37 -11.90 -12.19
N MET A 230 -1.12 -12.20 -11.88
CA MET A 230 -0.43 -13.42 -12.29
C MET A 230 0.01 -14.19 -11.04
N GLU A 231 -0.26 -15.48 -11.02
CA GLU A 231 0.28 -16.37 -10.00
C GLU A 231 1.79 -16.52 -10.20
N ARG A 232 2.54 -16.18 -9.15
CA ARG A 232 4.01 -16.22 -9.19
C ARG A 232 4.54 -17.48 -8.53
N ASP A 233 3.97 -17.81 -7.35
CA ASP A 233 4.44 -18.94 -6.55
C ASP A 233 3.34 -19.46 -5.63
N ASN A 234 3.53 -20.69 -5.14
CA ASN A 234 2.72 -21.36 -4.14
C ASN A 234 3.61 -21.80 -2.97
N LEU A 235 3.58 -21.03 -1.90
CA LEU A 235 4.39 -21.31 -0.73
C LEU A 235 3.70 -22.34 0.18
N PRO A 236 4.45 -23.23 0.83
CA PRO A 236 3.89 -24.20 1.78
C PRO A 236 3.08 -23.53 2.90
N LYS A 237 1.93 -24.09 3.25
CA LYS A 237 1.05 -23.58 4.31
C LYS A 237 1.77 -23.33 5.63
N ARG A 238 2.75 -24.18 6.00
CA ARG A 238 3.57 -24.03 7.21
C ARG A 238 4.33 -22.71 7.29
N MET A 239 4.60 -22.04 6.16
CA MET A 239 5.32 -20.76 6.12
C MET A 239 4.41 -19.55 6.33
N GLN A 240 3.08 -19.74 6.32
CA GLN A 240 2.11 -18.66 6.37
C GLN A 240 2.35 -17.69 7.53
N ASN A 241 2.42 -18.22 8.76
CA ASN A 241 2.52 -17.38 9.95
C ASN A 241 3.84 -16.60 9.98
N ALA A 242 4.94 -17.22 9.61
CA ALA A 242 6.25 -16.59 9.57
C ALA A 242 6.30 -15.49 8.49
N LEU A 243 5.76 -15.76 7.30
CA LEU A 243 5.68 -14.81 6.20
C LEU A 243 4.85 -13.57 6.57
N LEU A 244 3.63 -13.79 7.08
CA LEU A 244 2.73 -12.70 7.46
C LEU A 244 3.29 -11.88 8.63
N SER A 245 3.86 -12.53 9.64
CA SER A 245 4.50 -11.84 10.77
C SER A 245 5.68 -10.98 10.30
N ARG A 246 6.49 -11.47 9.35
CA ARG A 246 7.61 -10.69 8.81
C ARG A 246 7.13 -9.46 8.05
N VAL A 247 6.11 -9.60 7.19
CA VAL A 247 5.53 -8.47 6.46
C VAL A 247 4.91 -7.45 7.41
N LYS A 248 4.16 -7.90 8.42
CA LYS A 248 3.58 -7.01 9.44
C LYS A 248 4.66 -6.28 10.24
N LEU A 249 5.73 -6.96 10.63
CA LEU A 249 6.86 -6.36 11.34
C LEU A 249 7.52 -5.27 10.49
N MET A 250 7.81 -5.57 9.22
CA MET A 250 8.43 -4.60 8.31
C MET A 250 7.54 -3.38 8.05
N SER A 251 6.23 -3.54 8.12
CA SER A 251 5.25 -2.47 7.87
C SER A 251 4.80 -1.71 9.12
N GLY A 252 5.35 -2.05 10.31
CA GLY A 252 4.98 -1.41 11.57
C GLY A 252 3.60 -1.80 12.11
N MET A 253 3.05 -2.94 11.66
CA MET A 253 1.77 -3.46 12.11
C MET A 253 1.91 -4.31 13.39
N ASN A 254 0.82 -4.43 14.16
CA ASN A 254 0.76 -5.32 15.31
C ASN A 254 0.67 -6.79 14.88
N ILE A 255 1.71 -7.57 15.17
CA ILE A 255 1.81 -9.00 14.81
C ILE A 255 0.80 -9.86 15.59
N ALA A 256 0.50 -9.48 16.83
CA ALA A 256 -0.38 -10.24 17.73
C ALA A 256 -1.86 -10.07 17.35
N GLU A 257 -2.25 -8.94 16.77
CA GLU A 257 -3.63 -8.70 16.34
C GLU A 257 -3.84 -9.22 14.91
N ARG A 258 -4.80 -10.15 14.76
CA ARG A 258 -5.11 -10.84 13.49
C ARG A 258 -6.59 -10.82 13.13
N ARG A 259 -7.41 -10.16 13.96
CA ARG A 259 -8.88 -10.19 13.86
C ARG A 259 -9.45 -8.94 13.21
N ILE A 260 -8.64 -7.88 13.10
CA ILE A 260 -9.04 -6.61 12.50
C ILE A 260 -8.09 -6.24 11.36
N PRO A 261 -8.57 -5.50 10.34
CA PRO A 261 -7.70 -4.98 9.28
C PRO A 261 -6.64 -4.03 9.84
N GLN A 262 -5.48 -4.04 9.22
CA GLN A 262 -4.36 -3.17 9.56
C GLN A 262 -3.69 -2.64 8.30
N ASP A 263 -3.22 -1.40 8.36
CA ASP A 263 -2.47 -0.77 7.29
C ASP A 263 -1.09 -0.34 7.80
N GLY A 264 -0.09 -0.40 6.93
CA GLY A 264 1.28 -0.03 7.25
C GLY A 264 2.09 0.36 6.02
N ARG A 265 3.37 0.64 6.22
CA ARG A 265 4.28 1.03 5.14
C ARG A 265 5.63 0.33 5.30
N ILE A 266 6.20 -0.08 4.16
CA ILE A 266 7.56 -0.62 4.10
C ILE A 266 8.37 0.29 3.18
N LYS A 267 9.60 0.63 3.61
CA LYS A 267 10.62 1.24 2.75
C LYS A 267 11.72 0.21 2.52
N LEU A 268 11.95 -0.13 1.26
CA LEU A 268 12.96 -1.12 0.89
C LEU A 268 13.91 -0.52 -0.15
N PRO A 269 15.22 -0.57 0.06
CA PRO A 269 16.19 -0.24 -0.98
C PRO A 269 16.18 -1.35 -2.05
N VAL A 270 15.97 -0.96 -3.31
CA VAL A 270 16.04 -1.86 -4.46
C VAL A 270 16.95 -1.21 -5.51
N GLY A 271 18.16 -1.76 -5.67
CA GLY A 271 19.23 -1.07 -6.42
C GLY A 271 19.56 0.27 -5.76
N ASP A 272 19.67 1.32 -6.56
CA ASP A 272 20.00 2.68 -6.09
C ASP A 272 18.78 3.48 -5.59
N LYS A 273 17.58 2.88 -5.55
CA LYS A 273 16.33 3.56 -5.23
C LYS A 273 15.68 2.99 -3.99
N ALA A 274 15.18 3.87 -3.13
CA ALA A 274 14.29 3.47 -2.05
C ALA A 274 12.84 3.38 -2.59
N ILE A 275 12.26 2.19 -2.50
CA ILE A 275 10.88 1.93 -2.92
C ILE A 275 9.97 1.89 -1.70
N ASP A 276 8.89 2.64 -1.76
CA ASP A 276 7.84 2.62 -0.75
C ASP A 276 6.75 1.60 -1.12
N PHE A 277 6.28 0.85 -0.12
CA PHE A 277 5.15 -0.06 -0.24
C PHE A 277 4.07 0.34 0.76
N ARG A 278 2.83 0.48 0.30
CA ARG A 278 1.66 0.52 1.17
C ARG A 278 1.17 -0.89 1.37
N VAL A 279 1.02 -1.28 2.63
CA VAL A 279 0.67 -2.65 3.01
C VAL A 279 -0.68 -2.64 3.69
N SER A 280 -1.60 -3.47 3.23
CA SER A 280 -2.89 -3.69 3.89
C SER A 280 -3.03 -5.17 4.21
N ALA A 281 -3.31 -5.47 5.48
CA ALA A 281 -3.60 -6.81 5.97
C ALA A 281 -5.07 -6.90 6.36
N CYS A 282 -5.78 -7.88 5.83
CA CYS A 282 -7.19 -8.09 6.08
C CYS A 282 -7.44 -9.55 6.55
N PRO A 283 -8.15 -9.76 7.67
CA PRO A 283 -8.56 -11.08 8.10
C PRO A 283 -9.39 -11.80 7.03
N ALA A 284 -9.02 -13.04 6.71
CA ALA A 284 -9.73 -13.88 5.77
C ALA A 284 -9.89 -15.30 6.37
N TYR A 285 -10.72 -16.15 5.75
CA TYR A 285 -11.09 -17.46 6.30
C TYR A 285 -9.89 -18.38 6.60
N HIS A 286 -8.88 -18.39 5.74
CA HIS A 286 -7.69 -19.23 5.90
C HIS A 286 -6.49 -18.52 6.54
N GLY A 287 -6.66 -17.28 7.02
CA GLY A 287 -5.64 -16.43 7.63
C GLY A 287 -5.67 -15.02 7.02
N GLU A 288 -4.80 -14.11 7.48
CA GLU A 288 -4.77 -12.74 6.97
C GLU A 288 -4.29 -12.70 5.51
N SER A 289 -5.08 -12.12 4.63
CA SER A 289 -4.67 -11.75 3.26
C SER A 289 -3.92 -10.43 3.31
N VAL A 290 -2.77 -10.35 2.64
CA VAL A 290 -1.96 -9.13 2.60
C VAL A 290 -1.76 -8.67 1.16
N VAL A 291 -1.97 -7.39 0.94
CA VAL A 291 -1.68 -6.72 -0.33
C VAL A 291 -0.64 -5.62 -0.09
N LEU A 292 0.43 -5.64 -0.90
CA LEU A 292 1.46 -4.62 -0.88
C LEU A 292 1.42 -3.86 -2.21
N ARG A 293 1.03 -2.58 -2.18
CA ARG A 293 1.08 -1.69 -3.34
C ARG A 293 2.46 -1.06 -3.46
N ILE A 294 3.08 -1.20 -4.61
CA ILE A 294 4.41 -0.67 -4.90
C ILE A 294 4.30 0.77 -5.40
N LEU A 295 4.86 1.71 -4.65
CA LEU A 295 4.88 3.13 -5.00
C LEU A 295 6.23 3.46 -5.64
N ARG A 296 6.21 3.72 -6.95
CA ARG A 296 7.44 4.01 -7.72
C ARG A 296 7.53 5.51 -7.99
N PRO A 297 8.56 6.20 -7.52
CA PRO A 297 8.75 7.63 -7.78
C PRO A 297 8.73 7.99 -9.27
N ASP A 298 9.35 7.15 -10.11
CA ASP A 298 9.47 7.41 -11.55
C ASP A 298 8.15 7.23 -12.34
N SER A 299 7.15 6.55 -11.77
CA SER A 299 5.90 6.25 -12.48
C SER A 299 4.97 7.47 -12.61
N VAL A 300 5.29 8.56 -11.97
CA VAL A 300 4.45 9.76 -11.91
C VAL A 300 4.96 10.89 -12.79
N ARG A 301 6.28 11.00 -12.97
CA ARG A 301 6.90 11.99 -13.86
C ARG A 301 7.05 11.47 -15.30
N ILE A 302 5.99 10.83 -15.80
CA ILE A 302 6.01 10.27 -17.17
C ILE A 302 5.98 11.39 -18.22
N GLY A 303 5.46 12.57 -17.88
CA GLY A 303 5.23 13.68 -18.80
C GLY A 303 4.01 13.44 -19.73
N LEU A 304 3.30 14.49 -20.08
CA LEU A 304 2.05 14.40 -20.84
C LEU A 304 2.21 13.72 -22.23
N THR A 305 3.35 13.88 -22.87
CA THR A 305 3.64 13.28 -24.18
C THR A 305 3.68 11.75 -24.16
N ASN A 306 4.04 11.16 -23.02
CA ASN A 306 4.21 9.72 -22.85
C ASN A 306 2.97 9.01 -22.28
N ILE A 307 1.97 9.76 -21.82
CA ILE A 307 0.76 9.18 -21.23
C ILE A 307 -0.11 8.52 -22.30
N GLY A 308 -0.11 9.05 -23.54
CA GLY A 308 -0.85 8.48 -24.65
C GLY A 308 -1.81 9.44 -25.35
N PHE A 309 -1.71 10.73 -25.12
CA PHE A 309 -2.50 11.70 -25.86
C PHE A 309 -2.21 11.66 -27.37
N GLU A 310 -3.25 11.78 -28.18
CA GLU A 310 -3.14 12.21 -29.55
C GLU A 310 -2.86 13.71 -29.62
N GLU A 311 -2.21 14.18 -30.67
CA GLU A 311 -1.73 15.57 -30.80
C GLU A 311 -2.83 16.62 -30.62
N ASP A 312 -4.01 16.36 -31.19
CA ASP A 312 -5.18 17.24 -31.11
C ASP A 312 -5.74 17.34 -29.68
N ASN A 313 -5.89 16.18 -29.02
CA ASN A 313 -6.31 16.11 -27.62
C ASN A 313 -5.25 16.73 -26.68
N LEU A 314 -3.96 16.51 -26.95
CA LEU A 314 -2.88 17.12 -26.18
C LEU A 314 -2.87 18.64 -26.30
N ALA A 315 -3.06 19.17 -27.53
CA ALA A 315 -3.16 20.63 -27.75
C ALA A 315 -4.34 21.22 -27.01
N THR A 316 -5.50 20.57 -27.06
CA THR A 316 -6.71 20.99 -26.35
C THR A 316 -6.52 20.91 -24.85
N PHE A 317 -5.97 19.82 -24.31
CA PHE A 317 -5.65 19.65 -22.90
C PHE A 317 -4.71 20.75 -22.41
N ASN A 318 -3.62 21.02 -23.14
CA ASN A 318 -2.66 22.07 -22.82
C ASN A 318 -3.28 23.46 -22.78
N ARG A 319 -4.29 23.73 -23.61
CA ARG A 319 -5.05 25.00 -23.59
C ARG A 319 -5.95 25.10 -22.36
N ILE A 320 -6.60 23.99 -21.97
CA ILE A 320 -7.52 23.94 -20.83
C ILE A 320 -6.77 24.11 -19.51
N ILE A 321 -5.67 23.41 -19.30
CA ILE A 321 -4.91 23.49 -18.03
C ILE A 321 -4.26 24.87 -17.79
N ARG A 322 -4.18 25.74 -18.82
CA ARG A 322 -3.66 27.10 -18.70
C ARG A 322 -4.75 28.16 -18.57
N ARG A 323 -6.02 27.77 -18.47
CA ARG A 323 -7.10 28.72 -18.18
C ARG A 323 -6.93 29.33 -16.80
N PRO A 324 -7.37 30.58 -16.61
CA PRO A 324 -7.19 31.27 -15.33
C PRO A 324 -8.06 30.64 -14.22
N ASN A 325 -9.23 30.11 -14.57
CA ASN A 325 -10.20 29.55 -13.61
C ASN A 325 -11.10 28.51 -14.26
N GLY A 326 -11.88 27.85 -13.44
CA GLY A 326 -12.83 26.81 -13.82
C GLY A 326 -12.41 25.42 -13.35
N ILE A 327 -13.26 24.43 -13.60
CA ILE A 327 -13.03 23.02 -13.18
C ILE A 327 -12.64 22.20 -14.40
N PHE A 328 -11.56 21.44 -14.25
CA PHE A 328 -11.23 20.33 -15.12
C PHE A 328 -11.38 19.02 -14.38
N LEU A 329 -12.23 18.13 -14.90
CA LEU A 329 -12.51 16.83 -14.30
C LEU A 329 -11.87 15.71 -15.10
N VAL A 330 -11.24 14.76 -14.39
CA VAL A 330 -10.80 13.48 -14.98
C VAL A 330 -11.66 12.36 -14.40
N THR A 331 -12.28 11.56 -15.26
CA THR A 331 -13.16 10.50 -14.82
C THR A 331 -12.70 9.12 -15.29
N GLY A 332 -13.16 8.10 -14.59
CA GLY A 332 -12.85 6.70 -14.87
C GLY A 332 -12.74 5.85 -13.61
N PRO A 333 -12.67 4.52 -13.73
CA PRO A 333 -12.53 3.61 -12.60
C PRO A 333 -11.20 3.77 -11.87
N THR A 334 -11.09 3.11 -10.73
CA THR A 334 -9.82 2.99 -10.00
C THR A 334 -8.78 2.32 -10.89
N GLY A 335 -7.56 2.88 -10.92
CA GLY A 335 -6.46 2.37 -11.74
C GLY A 335 -6.49 2.80 -13.21
N SER A 336 -7.38 3.71 -13.63
CA SER A 336 -7.39 4.27 -14.99
C SER A 336 -6.29 5.31 -15.26
N GLY A 337 -5.47 5.65 -14.25
CA GLY A 337 -4.34 6.59 -14.40
C GLY A 337 -4.68 8.06 -14.17
N LYS A 338 -5.85 8.39 -13.59
CA LYS A 338 -6.30 9.76 -13.34
C LYS A 338 -5.25 10.61 -12.60
N THR A 339 -4.74 10.07 -11.49
CA THR A 339 -3.73 10.74 -10.65
C THR A 339 -2.46 11.05 -11.45
N THR A 340 -1.98 10.10 -12.26
CA THR A 340 -0.78 10.28 -13.10
C THR A 340 -0.97 11.43 -14.09
N THR A 341 -2.15 11.52 -14.73
CA THR A 341 -2.47 12.58 -15.67
C THR A 341 -2.57 13.94 -14.98
N LEU A 342 -3.28 14.01 -13.84
CA LEU A 342 -3.40 15.25 -13.08
C LEU A 342 -2.05 15.72 -12.52
N TYR A 343 -1.24 14.81 -11.99
CA TYR A 343 0.09 15.13 -11.51
C TYR A 343 1.02 15.61 -12.64
N SER A 344 0.93 15.01 -13.83
CA SER A 344 1.68 15.49 -15.00
C SER A 344 1.22 16.89 -15.45
N ALA A 345 -0.06 17.23 -15.27
CA ALA A 345 -0.56 18.58 -15.51
C ALA A 345 -0.03 19.55 -14.45
N LEU A 346 -0.06 19.17 -13.17
CA LEU A 346 0.47 20.01 -12.09
C LEU A 346 1.98 20.25 -12.22
N ASP A 347 2.75 19.24 -12.66
CA ASP A 347 4.20 19.38 -12.90
C ASP A 347 4.51 20.48 -13.93
N ILE A 348 3.72 20.55 -15.02
CA ILE A 348 3.84 21.63 -16.03
C ILE A 348 3.46 23.00 -15.47
N LEU A 349 2.48 23.04 -14.58
CA LEU A 349 1.95 24.25 -13.99
C LEU A 349 2.72 24.73 -12.76
N ASN A 350 3.57 23.88 -12.20
CA ASN A 350 4.36 24.15 -11.01
C ASN A 350 5.50 25.12 -11.32
N ARG A 351 5.21 26.39 -11.16
CA ARG A 351 6.14 27.51 -11.41
C ARG A 351 6.21 28.40 -10.17
N PRO A 352 7.31 29.13 -9.97
CA PRO A 352 7.48 30.00 -8.80
C PRO A 352 6.39 31.06 -8.63
N ASP A 353 5.73 31.48 -9.73
CA ASP A 353 4.65 32.46 -9.75
C ASP A 353 3.26 31.85 -9.49
N LYS A 354 3.15 30.54 -9.30
CA LYS A 354 1.88 29.83 -9.09
C LYS A 354 1.87 29.08 -7.77
N LYS A 355 0.92 29.39 -6.92
CA LYS A 355 0.67 28.62 -5.71
C LYS A 355 -0.30 27.48 -5.99
N ILE A 356 0.19 26.26 -5.83
CA ILE A 356 -0.59 25.03 -6.02
C ILE A 356 -0.82 24.38 -4.66
N ILE A 357 -2.06 24.05 -4.35
CA ILE A 357 -2.43 23.32 -3.13
C ILE A 357 -3.28 22.12 -3.51
N THR A 358 -3.00 20.95 -2.88
CA THR A 358 -3.78 19.74 -3.11
C THR A 358 -4.44 19.21 -1.84
N ALA A 359 -5.59 18.59 -1.97
CA ALA A 359 -6.24 17.76 -0.95
C ALA A 359 -6.35 16.33 -1.48
N GLU A 360 -5.75 15.36 -0.80
CA GLU A 360 -5.59 13.99 -1.30
C GLU A 360 -5.84 12.93 -0.23
N ASP A 361 -6.34 11.76 -0.64
CA ASP A 361 -6.61 10.63 0.25
C ASP A 361 -6.16 9.30 -0.37
N PRO A 362 -4.89 8.92 -0.12
CA PRO A 362 -3.78 9.68 0.43
C PRO A 362 -2.93 10.36 -0.67
N ILE A 363 -1.92 11.15 -0.26
CA ILE A 363 -0.90 11.66 -1.19
C ILE A 363 -0.12 10.47 -1.76
N GLU A 364 -0.10 10.36 -3.11
CA GLU A 364 0.62 9.26 -3.78
C GLU A 364 2.12 9.54 -3.86
N TYR A 365 2.50 10.79 -4.15
CA TYR A 365 3.89 11.24 -4.28
C TYR A 365 4.06 12.66 -3.76
N ASN A 366 5.21 12.92 -3.16
CA ASN A 366 5.60 14.26 -2.77
C ASN A 366 6.18 15.02 -3.98
N PHE A 367 5.64 16.22 -4.23
CA PHE A 367 6.14 17.15 -5.24
C PHE A 367 6.75 18.38 -4.58
N ASP A 368 7.98 18.69 -4.95
CA ASP A 368 8.61 19.92 -4.54
C ASP A 368 7.87 21.11 -5.19
N GLY A 369 7.61 22.15 -4.40
CA GLY A 369 6.91 23.36 -4.85
C GLY A 369 5.38 23.27 -4.81
N ILE A 370 4.79 22.15 -4.39
CA ILE A 370 3.35 21.97 -4.23
C ILE A 370 3.01 21.74 -2.76
N ASN A 371 2.03 22.46 -2.25
CA ASN A 371 1.52 22.26 -0.89
C ASN A 371 0.47 21.14 -0.90
N GLN A 372 0.87 19.93 -0.52
CA GLN A 372 0.00 18.75 -0.52
C GLN A 372 -0.56 18.51 0.88
N CYS A 373 -1.89 18.49 1.01
CA CYS A 373 -2.63 18.20 2.24
C CYS A 373 -3.22 16.80 2.17
N GLN A 374 -2.87 15.95 3.12
CA GLN A 374 -3.45 14.62 3.22
C GLN A 374 -4.65 14.61 4.15
N VAL A 375 -5.76 14.05 3.68
CA VAL A 375 -6.96 13.79 4.47
C VAL A 375 -6.63 12.87 5.65
N ASN A 376 -7.19 13.18 6.82
CA ASN A 376 -7.09 12.35 8.01
C ASN A 376 -8.40 12.45 8.83
N GLU A 377 -9.35 11.60 8.49
CA GLU A 377 -10.67 11.56 9.14
C GLU A 377 -10.61 11.33 10.65
N ARG A 378 -9.55 10.64 11.14
CA ARG A 378 -9.39 10.35 12.59
C ARG A 378 -9.24 11.60 13.45
N ILE A 379 -8.76 12.70 12.86
CA ILE A 379 -8.59 13.99 13.55
C ILE A 379 -9.54 15.06 13.00
N GLY A 380 -10.54 14.67 12.17
CA GLY A 380 -11.50 15.58 11.56
C GLY A 380 -10.95 16.41 10.38
N LEU A 381 -9.77 16.06 9.85
CA LEU A 381 -9.18 16.70 8.68
C LEU A 381 -9.77 16.08 7.40
N SER A 382 -11.00 16.46 7.06
CA SER A 382 -11.75 16.00 5.89
C SER A 382 -11.44 16.80 4.63
N PHE A 383 -11.83 16.31 3.45
CA PHE A 383 -11.75 17.07 2.19
C PHE A 383 -12.40 18.45 2.32
N GLY A 384 -13.62 18.53 2.87
CA GLY A 384 -14.37 19.78 3.04
C GLY A 384 -13.63 20.79 3.94
N SER A 385 -13.06 20.34 5.07
CA SER A 385 -12.31 21.19 5.99
C SER A 385 -11.01 21.74 5.36
N ILE A 386 -10.30 20.89 4.62
CA ILE A 386 -9.08 21.28 3.89
C ILE A 386 -9.43 22.33 2.83
N LEU A 387 -10.44 22.07 1.98
CA LEU A 387 -10.83 22.96 0.88
C LEU A 387 -11.26 24.34 1.36
N ARG A 388 -12.10 24.42 2.42
CA ARG A 388 -12.48 25.72 3.00
C ARG A 388 -11.27 26.52 3.48
N THR A 389 -10.24 25.84 3.96
CA THR A 389 -9.01 26.49 4.41
C THR A 389 -8.13 26.90 3.24
N MET A 390 -8.05 26.09 2.19
CA MET A 390 -7.29 26.41 0.97
C MET A 390 -7.72 27.74 0.33
N LEU A 391 -9.03 28.02 0.29
CA LEU A 391 -9.55 29.26 -0.27
C LEU A 391 -9.02 30.53 0.44
N ARG A 392 -8.57 30.40 1.69
CA ARG A 392 -7.95 31.48 2.47
C ARG A 392 -6.42 31.50 2.37
N GLN A 393 -5.84 30.59 1.59
CA GLN A 393 -4.40 30.45 1.38
C GLN A 393 -3.92 31.10 0.07
N ALA A 394 -4.80 31.83 -0.63
CA ALA A 394 -4.53 32.47 -1.92
C ALA A 394 -3.90 31.53 -2.96
N PRO A 395 -4.47 30.34 -3.23
CA PRO A 395 -3.96 29.44 -4.27
C PRO A 395 -4.28 30.00 -5.67
N ASN A 396 -3.47 29.67 -6.65
CA ASN A 396 -3.82 29.86 -8.06
C ASN A 396 -4.49 28.58 -8.61
N ILE A 397 -4.02 27.42 -8.13
CA ILE A 397 -4.44 26.10 -8.60
C ILE A 397 -4.75 25.22 -7.41
N ILE A 398 -5.87 24.53 -7.47
CA ILE A 398 -6.35 23.60 -6.45
C ILE A 398 -6.52 22.21 -7.09
N LEU A 399 -5.97 21.17 -6.46
CA LEU A 399 -6.32 19.79 -6.79
C LEU A 399 -7.14 19.21 -5.64
N VAL A 400 -8.33 18.72 -5.97
CA VAL A 400 -9.17 17.90 -5.09
C VAL A 400 -9.06 16.46 -5.58
N GLY A 401 -8.48 15.57 -4.78
CA GLY A 401 -8.21 14.19 -5.19
C GLY A 401 -9.43 13.53 -5.84
N GLU A 402 -10.59 13.65 -5.21
CA GLU A 402 -11.87 13.21 -5.78
C GLU A 402 -13.06 13.96 -5.16
N ILE A 403 -14.14 14.05 -5.92
CA ILE A 403 -15.44 14.54 -5.46
C ILE A 403 -16.32 13.34 -5.14
N ARG A 404 -16.59 13.12 -3.84
CA ARG A 404 -17.42 12.00 -3.35
C ARG A 404 -18.84 12.44 -2.98
N ASP A 405 -19.00 13.68 -2.54
CA ASP A 405 -20.22 14.19 -1.95
C ASP A 405 -20.54 15.63 -2.40
N LYS A 406 -21.74 16.08 -2.05
CA LYS A 406 -22.24 17.40 -2.39
C LYS A 406 -21.39 18.52 -1.79
N GLU A 407 -20.94 18.38 -0.54
CA GLU A 407 -20.20 19.44 0.16
C GLU A 407 -18.88 19.76 -0.57
N VAL A 408 -18.08 18.72 -0.87
CA VAL A 408 -16.83 18.88 -1.60
C VAL A 408 -17.06 19.47 -2.98
N ALA A 409 -18.11 19.01 -3.68
CA ALA A 409 -18.47 19.51 -5.00
C ALA A 409 -18.87 20.99 -4.98
N GLU A 410 -19.68 21.44 -4.02
CA GLU A 410 -20.08 22.84 -3.86
C GLU A 410 -18.87 23.75 -3.61
N ILE A 411 -17.96 23.33 -2.72
CA ILE A 411 -16.74 24.12 -2.42
C ILE A 411 -15.82 24.20 -3.65
N ALA A 412 -15.65 23.10 -4.39
CA ALA A 412 -14.85 23.09 -5.61
C ALA A 412 -15.44 24.02 -6.69
N ILE A 413 -16.75 24.04 -6.85
CA ILE A 413 -17.47 24.95 -7.76
C ILE A 413 -17.30 26.40 -7.33
N GLN A 414 -17.47 26.71 -6.04
CA GLN A 414 -17.25 28.06 -5.51
C GLN A 414 -15.82 28.53 -5.77
N ALA A 415 -14.82 27.67 -5.55
CA ALA A 415 -13.43 27.97 -5.86
C ALA A 415 -13.25 28.35 -7.35
N ALA A 416 -13.82 27.56 -8.25
CA ALA A 416 -13.73 27.80 -9.68
C ALA A 416 -14.40 29.11 -10.11
N LEU A 417 -15.56 29.44 -9.54
CA LEU A 417 -16.29 30.66 -9.82
C LEU A 417 -15.61 31.91 -9.23
N THR A 418 -14.83 31.75 -8.16
CA THR A 418 -14.08 32.85 -7.51
C THR A 418 -12.67 33.06 -8.07
N GLY A 419 -12.35 32.44 -9.22
CA GLY A 419 -11.11 32.73 -9.95
C GLY A 419 -10.00 31.68 -9.84
N HIS A 420 -10.28 30.52 -9.25
CA HIS A 420 -9.27 29.45 -9.11
C HIS A 420 -9.40 28.41 -10.22
N LEU A 421 -8.28 27.86 -10.66
CA LEU A 421 -8.27 26.68 -11.51
C LEU A 421 -8.32 25.44 -10.63
N VAL A 422 -9.36 24.62 -10.80
CA VAL A 422 -9.61 23.45 -9.96
C VAL A 422 -9.50 22.19 -10.81
N PHE A 423 -8.67 21.25 -10.34
CA PHE A 423 -8.59 19.89 -10.87
C PHE A 423 -9.26 18.91 -9.91
N SER A 424 -10.04 17.96 -10.42
CA SER A 424 -10.59 16.91 -9.60
C SER A 424 -10.88 15.64 -10.38
N THR A 425 -11.30 14.59 -9.67
CA THR A 425 -11.71 13.32 -10.28
C THR A 425 -13.11 12.93 -9.88
N LEU A 426 -13.75 12.15 -10.77
CA LEU A 426 -15.02 11.47 -10.55
C LEU A 426 -14.90 10.00 -10.95
N HIS A 427 -15.87 9.19 -10.51
CA HIS A 427 -16.00 7.78 -10.89
C HIS A 427 -17.19 7.58 -11.83
N THR A 428 -17.13 8.11 -13.05
CA THR A 428 -18.06 7.82 -14.14
C THR A 428 -17.33 7.14 -15.29
N ASN A 429 -18.07 6.45 -16.15
CA ASN A 429 -17.51 5.67 -17.23
C ASN A 429 -17.13 6.49 -18.45
N ASP A 430 -17.82 7.58 -18.71
CA ASP A 430 -17.62 8.49 -19.83
C ASP A 430 -17.69 9.95 -19.38
N ALA A 431 -17.35 10.89 -20.25
CA ALA A 431 -17.31 12.30 -19.93
C ALA A 431 -18.71 12.93 -19.78
N PRO A 432 -19.72 12.66 -20.64
CA PRO A 432 -21.06 13.20 -20.49
C PRO A 432 -21.74 12.81 -19.17
N SER A 433 -21.57 11.56 -18.73
CA SER A 433 -22.16 11.05 -17.48
C SER A 433 -21.65 11.80 -16.23
N ALA A 434 -20.51 12.45 -16.29
CA ALA A 434 -20.00 13.23 -15.16
C ALA A 434 -20.87 14.46 -14.86
N ILE A 435 -21.51 15.07 -15.87
CA ILE A 435 -22.45 16.18 -15.70
C ILE A 435 -23.66 15.69 -14.90
N THR A 436 -24.30 14.62 -15.36
CA THR A 436 -25.45 14.02 -14.67
C THR A 436 -25.09 13.62 -13.25
N ARG A 437 -23.91 13.00 -13.05
CA ARG A 437 -23.47 12.58 -11.72
C ARG A 437 -23.34 13.74 -10.73
N LEU A 438 -22.83 14.89 -11.16
CA LEU A 438 -22.75 16.09 -10.32
C LEU A 438 -24.14 16.63 -9.96
N ILE A 439 -25.07 16.62 -10.91
CA ILE A 439 -26.46 17.03 -10.69
C ILE A 439 -27.14 16.06 -9.71
N ASP A 440 -26.95 14.75 -9.87
CA ASP A 440 -27.50 13.70 -8.99
C ASP A 440 -26.97 13.82 -7.54
N MET A 441 -25.76 14.34 -7.36
CA MET A 441 -25.22 14.68 -6.04
C MET A 441 -25.97 15.88 -5.39
N GLY A 442 -26.90 16.51 -6.09
CA GLY A 442 -27.70 17.63 -5.62
C GLY A 442 -27.12 19.01 -5.91
N LEU A 443 -26.21 19.10 -6.88
CA LEU A 443 -25.70 20.39 -7.36
C LEU A 443 -26.71 21.07 -8.29
N LYS A 444 -26.80 22.38 -8.21
CA LYS A 444 -27.68 23.15 -9.10
C LYS A 444 -27.14 23.13 -10.53
N PRO A 445 -27.96 22.84 -11.56
CA PRO A 445 -27.52 22.72 -12.95
C PRO A 445 -26.74 23.94 -13.47
N PHE A 446 -27.15 25.15 -13.11
CA PHE A 446 -26.48 26.36 -13.54
C PHE A 446 -25.06 26.49 -13.00
N LEU A 447 -24.78 25.96 -11.79
CA LEU A 447 -23.43 25.93 -11.21
C LEU A 447 -22.53 24.96 -11.96
N VAL A 448 -23.06 23.77 -12.29
CA VAL A 448 -22.33 22.76 -13.08
C VAL A 448 -22.01 23.32 -14.48
N ALA A 449 -23.02 23.88 -15.16
CA ALA A 449 -22.87 24.44 -16.51
C ALA A 449 -21.85 25.59 -16.57
N SER A 450 -21.79 26.46 -15.55
CA SER A 450 -20.92 27.65 -15.55
C SER A 450 -19.49 27.37 -15.09
N SER A 451 -19.28 26.42 -14.19
CA SER A 451 -17.96 26.19 -13.58
C SER A 451 -17.08 25.20 -14.35
N ILE A 452 -17.67 24.20 -15.02
CA ILE A 452 -16.90 23.16 -15.71
C ILE A 452 -16.35 23.69 -17.05
N GLN A 453 -15.07 23.49 -17.29
CA GLN A 453 -14.38 23.84 -18.53
C GLN A 453 -14.25 22.66 -19.48
N ALA A 454 -13.91 21.49 -18.93
CA ALA A 454 -13.86 20.26 -19.67
C ALA A 454 -13.91 19.04 -18.72
N ILE A 455 -14.29 17.91 -19.28
CA ILE A 455 -14.31 16.61 -18.63
C ILE A 455 -13.57 15.62 -19.52
N MET A 456 -12.70 14.82 -18.92
CA MET A 456 -11.91 13.83 -19.65
C MET A 456 -12.12 12.45 -19.03
N ALA A 457 -12.73 11.55 -19.77
CA ALA A 457 -12.74 10.15 -19.40
C ALA A 457 -11.43 9.47 -19.82
N GLN A 458 -10.95 8.55 -19.00
CA GLN A 458 -9.65 7.91 -19.19
C GLN A 458 -9.70 6.42 -18.84
N ARG A 459 -9.03 5.60 -19.68
CA ARG A 459 -8.77 4.19 -19.43
C ARG A 459 -7.32 3.87 -19.73
N LEU A 460 -6.78 2.83 -19.11
CA LEU A 460 -5.46 2.28 -19.45
C LEU A 460 -5.62 1.01 -20.25
N ILE A 461 -4.88 0.94 -21.34
CA ILE A 461 -4.75 -0.22 -22.21
C ILE A 461 -3.33 -0.77 -22.13
N ARG A 462 -3.17 -2.08 -22.32
CA ARG A 462 -1.84 -2.71 -22.38
C ARG A 462 -1.19 -2.42 -23.73
N VAL A 463 0.10 -2.12 -23.70
CA VAL A 463 0.92 -1.86 -24.89
C VAL A 463 1.55 -3.17 -25.35
N LEU A 464 1.44 -3.48 -26.64
CA LEU A 464 2.10 -4.63 -27.24
C LEU A 464 3.62 -4.57 -27.05
N CYS A 465 4.22 -5.69 -26.74
CA CYS A 465 5.67 -5.79 -26.62
C CYS A 465 6.33 -5.52 -27.98
N LYS A 466 7.22 -4.54 -28.02
CA LYS A 466 7.89 -4.13 -29.26
C LYS A 466 8.76 -5.23 -29.86
N GLU A 467 9.28 -6.14 -29.01
CA GLU A 467 10.22 -7.19 -29.41
C GLU A 467 9.54 -8.43 -29.99
N CYS A 468 8.27 -8.71 -29.59
CA CYS A 468 7.63 -9.96 -30.01
C CYS A 468 6.26 -9.79 -30.69
N LYS A 469 5.74 -8.57 -30.86
CA LYS A 469 4.49 -8.39 -31.59
C LYS A 469 4.64 -8.83 -33.05
N GLN A 470 3.61 -9.49 -33.57
CA GLN A 470 3.55 -9.92 -34.97
C GLN A 470 2.27 -9.41 -35.61
N ILE A 471 2.28 -9.26 -36.93
CA ILE A 471 1.08 -8.91 -37.72
C ILE A 471 0.03 -10.01 -37.49
N ASP A 472 -1.19 -9.62 -37.21
CA ASP A 472 -2.33 -10.52 -37.10
C ASP A 472 -3.03 -10.62 -38.48
N ASN A 473 -2.82 -11.74 -39.13
CA ASN A 473 -3.40 -11.98 -40.46
C ASN A 473 -4.84 -12.51 -40.39
N ASP A 474 -5.28 -13.00 -39.25
CA ASP A 474 -6.66 -13.51 -39.04
C ASP A 474 -7.21 -13.04 -37.70
N PRO A 475 -7.52 -11.73 -37.56
CA PRO A 475 -8.08 -11.18 -36.34
C PRO A 475 -9.50 -11.68 -36.10
N ASP A 476 -9.85 -11.88 -34.83
CA ASP A 476 -11.18 -12.29 -34.42
C ASP A 476 -12.24 -11.26 -34.88
N PRO A 477 -13.21 -11.67 -35.76
CA PRO A 477 -14.24 -10.79 -36.27
C PRO A 477 -15.08 -10.12 -35.19
N LYS A 478 -15.31 -10.81 -34.05
CA LYS A 478 -16.05 -10.28 -32.93
C LYS A 478 -15.32 -9.09 -32.29
N HIS A 479 -14.03 -9.18 -32.13
CA HIS A 479 -13.25 -8.05 -31.60
C HIS A 479 -13.21 -6.88 -32.56
N LEU A 480 -13.09 -7.14 -33.88
CA LEU A 480 -13.16 -6.09 -34.90
C LEU A 480 -14.51 -5.37 -34.89
N PHE A 481 -15.61 -6.14 -34.84
CA PHE A 481 -16.96 -5.59 -34.76
C PHE A 481 -17.15 -4.66 -33.53
N LEU A 482 -16.72 -5.11 -32.34
CA LEU A 482 -16.83 -4.33 -31.10
C LEU A 482 -16.02 -3.02 -31.12
N VAL A 483 -14.99 -2.93 -31.93
CA VAL A 483 -14.18 -1.70 -32.07
C VAL A 483 -14.56 -0.90 -33.32
N GLY A 484 -15.61 -1.29 -34.05
CA GLY A 484 -16.08 -0.62 -35.25
C GLY A 484 -15.09 -0.65 -36.42
N MET A 485 -14.31 -1.75 -36.56
CA MET A 485 -13.34 -1.91 -37.67
C MET A 485 -13.76 -3.01 -38.63
N THR A 486 -13.58 -2.77 -39.93
CA THR A 486 -13.75 -3.80 -40.95
C THR A 486 -12.50 -4.67 -41.10
N ARG A 487 -12.62 -5.86 -41.70
CA ARG A 487 -11.48 -6.72 -41.99
C ARG A 487 -10.49 -6.05 -42.98
N GLU A 488 -10.99 -5.25 -43.90
CA GLU A 488 -10.19 -4.52 -44.87
C GLU A 488 -9.35 -3.42 -44.24
N GLU A 489 -9.92 -2.67 -43.28
CA GLU A 489 -9.20 -1.67 -42.50
C GLU A 489 -8.11 -2.28 -41.60
N ALA A 490 -8.35 -3.49 -41.09
CA ALA A 490 -7.46 -4.22 -40.21
C ALA A 490 -6.30 -4.90 -40.98
N ALA A 491 -6.49 -5.25 -42.23
CA ALA A 491 -5.55 -6.04 -43.01
C ALA A 491 -4.13 -5.45 -43.03
N GLY A 492 -3.15 -6.21 -42.56
CA GLY A 492 -1.74 -5.83 -42.50
C GLY A 492 -1.37 -4.69 -41.52
N LYS A 493 -2.33 -4.16 -40.77
CA LYS A 493 -2.12 -3.00 -39.86
C LYS A 493 -2.20 -3.34 -38.39
N ILE A 494 -2.81 -4.45 -38.05
CA ILE A 494 -2.99 -4.85 -36.65
C ILE A 494 -1.99 -5.93 -36.23
N TYR A 495 -1.71 -5.97 -34.94
CA TYR A 495 -0.72 -6.86 -34.36
C TYR A 495 -1.33 -7.72 -33.28
N LYS A 496 -0.78 -8.93 -33.10
CA LYS A 496 -1.09 -9.84 -32.00
C LYS A 496 0.06 -9.99 -31.02
N PRO A 497 -0.23 -10.26 -29.73
CA PRO A 497 0.77 -10.57 -28.73
C PRO A 497 1.29 -11.98 -28.94
N VAL A 498 2.61 -12.19 -28.86
CA VAL A 498 3.23 -13.52 -28.97
C VAL A 498 3.76 -13.97 -27.63
N GLY A 499 4.63 -13.19 -27.02
CA GLY A 499 5.33 -13.52 -25.79
C GLY A 499 6.84 -13.71 -26.02
N CYS A 500 7.64 -13.14 -25.14
CA CYS A 500 9.09 -13.30 -25.11
C CYS A 500 9.61 -13.03 -23.69
N PRO A 501 10.89 -13.31 -23.38
CA PRO A 501 11.46 -13.03 -22.07
C PRO A 501 11.35 -11.57 -21.65
N ALA A 502 11.46 -10.60 -22.58
CA ALA A 502 11.36 -9.17 -22.29
C ALA A 502 9.97 -8.73 -21.77
N CYS A 503 8.92 -9.47 -22.11
CA CYS A 503 7.55 -9.21 -21.64
C CYS A 503 7.04 -10.29 -20.67
N ASN A 504 7.92 -11.10 -20.10
CA ASN A 504 7.56 -12.24 -19.24
C ASN A 504 6.53 -13.18 -19.90
N ASN A 505 6.70 -13.44 -21.21
CA ASN A 505 5.85 -14.26 -22.07
C ASN A 505 4.38 -13.81 -22.18
N GLN A 506 4.06 -12.55 -21.84
CA GLN A 506 2.70 -12.02 -21.91
C GLN A 506 2.32 -11.42 -23.27
N GLY A 507 3.30 -11.08 -24.10
CA GLY A 507 3.09 -10.35 -25.34
C GLY A 507 2.78 -8.86 -25.17
N TYR A 508 2.64 -8.38 -23.93
CA TYR A 508 2.40 -6.97 -23.58
C TYR A 508 3.48 -6.47 -22.63
N ARG A 509 3.84 -5.18 -22.75
CA ARG A 509 4.79 -4.54 -21.86
C ARG A 509 4.46 -3.06 -21.66
N GLY A 510 3.97 -2.72 -20.48
CA GLY A 510 3.56 -1.38 -20.11
C GLY A 510 2.11 -1.07 -20.49
N ARG A 511 1.69 0.12 -20.10
CA ARG A 511 0.33 0.62 -20.31
C ARG A 511 0.38 2.01 -20.92
N GLN A 512 -0.66 2.37 -21.67
CA GLN A 512 -0.89 3.71 -22.19
C GLN A 512 -2.35 4.07 -21.99
N ALA A 513 -2.64 5.36 -21.86
CA ALA A 513 -4.01 5.82 -21.73
C ALA A 513 -4.69 6.02 -23.07
N ILE A 514 -6.01 5.84 -23.08
CA ILE A 514 -6.94 6.34 -24.09
C ILE A 514 -7.85 7.36 -23.43
N PHE A 515 -8.31 8.34 -24.20
CA PHE A 515 -9.01 9.52 -23.71
C PHE A 515 -10.26 9.81 -24.49
N GLU A 516 -11.29 10.25 -23.77
CA GLU A 516 -12.48 10.91 -24.30
C GLU A 516 -12.53 12.31 -23.67
N LEU A 517 -12.23 13.35 -24.44
CA LEU A 517 -12.12 14.72 -23.95
C LEU A 517 -13.30 15.55 -24.43
N MET A 518 -14.21 15.88 -23.54
CA MET A 518 -15.36 16.75 -23.76
C MET A 518 -15.06 18.16 -23.27
N THR A 519 -15.08 19.14 -24.18
CA THR A 519 -14.95 20.57 -23.84
C THR A 519 -16.30 21.22 -23.76
N MET A 520 -16.55 21.98 -22.68
CA MET A 520 -17.83 22.68 -22.48
C MET A 520 -17.95 23.91 -23.38
N ASN A 521 -18.78 23.83 -24.38
CA ASN A 521 -19.20 24.95 -25.25
C ASN A 521 -20.57 25.49 -24.83
N SER A 522 -21.10 26.48 -25.53
CA SER A 522 -22.40 27.11 -25.23
C SER A 522 -23.55 26.10 -25.28
N GLU A 523 -23.60 25.23 -26.29
CA GLU A 523 -24.62 24.20 -26.46
C GLU A 523 -24.63 23.20 -25.31
N LEU A 524 -23.48 22.64 -24.96
CA LEU A 524 -23.36 21.68 -23.85
C LEU A 524 -23.70 22.34 -22.49
N ARG A 525 -23.37 23.63 -22.32
CA ARG A 525 -23.78 24.37 -21.13
C ARG A 525 -25.30 24.54 -21.04
N GLU A 526 -25.93 24.85 -22.15
CA GLU A 526 -27.40 24.96 -22.22
C GLU A 526 -28.08 23.62 -21.97
N LEU A 527 -27.61 22.53 -22.57
CA LEU A 527 -28.12 21.19 -22.32
C LEU A 527 -27.94 20.77 -20.84
N ALA A 528 -26.77 21.05 -20.24
CA ALA A 528 -26.54 20.77 -18.83
C ALA A 528 -27.45 21.61 -17.91
N PHE A 529 -27.66 22.87 -18.24
CA PHE A 529 -28.58 23.76 -17.52
C PHE A 529 -30.02 23.26 -17.56
N ASN A 530 -30.47 22.77 -18.73
CA ASN A 530 -31.80 22.28 -18.98
C ASN A 530 -32.02 20.81 -18.57
N LEU A 531 -31.08 20.20 -17.87
CA LEU A 531 -31.14 18.79 -17.41
C LEU A 531 -31.40 17.79 -18.59
N ALA A 532 -30.77 18.05 -19.73
CA ALA A 532 -30.93 17.21 -20.90
C ALA A 532 -30.47 15.76 -20.62
N PRO A 533 -31.14 14.75 -21.20
CA PRO A 533 -30.72 13.36 -21.10
C PRO A 533 -29.27 13.14 -21.57
N ILE A 534 -28.58 12.16 -20.97
CA ILE A 534 -27.17 11.83 -21.31
C ILE A 534 -26.98 11.60 -22.81
N ALA A 535 -27.95 10.96 -23.48
CA ALA A 535 -27.90 10.71 -24.93
C ALA A 535 -27.84 12.00 -25.76
N GLN A 536 -28.51 13.08 -25.30
CA GLN A 536 -28.42 14.39 -25.98
C GLN A 536 -27.09 15.06 -25.72
N LEU A 537 -26.60 15.04 -24.46
CA LEU A 537 -25.26 15.54 -24.12
C LEU A 537 -24.18 14.83 -24.93
N ARG A 538 -24.25 13.50 -25.05
CA ARG A 538 -23.31 12.69 -25.84
C ARG A 538 -23.35 13.09 -27.31
N ARG A 539 -24.53 13.17 -27.93
CA ARG A 539 -24.66 13.58 -29.33
C ARG A 539 -24.09 14.97 -29.59
N ALA A 540 -24.39 15.93 -28.73
CA ALA A 540 -23.84 17.28 -28.83
C ALA A 540 -22.32 17.28 -28.64
N ALA A 541 -21.79 16.51 -27.70
CA ALA A 541 -20.35 16.38 -27.49
C ALA A 541 -19.63 15.81 -28.71
N LEU A 542 -20.17 14.75 -29.33
CA LEU A 542 -19.64 14.14 -30.57
C LEU A 542 -19.67 15.12 -31.73
N ALA A 543 -20.79 15.82 -31.94
CA ALA A 543 -20.92 16.85 -32.97
C ALA A 543 -19.93 18.00 -32.79
N ASN A 544 -19.49 18.27 -31.56
CA ASN A 544 -18.48 19.27 -31.20
C ASN A 544 -17.05 18.71 -31.14
N GLY A 545 -16.81 17.54 -31.73
CA GLY A 545 -15.47 16.98 -31.94
C GLY A 545 -14.93 16.16 -30.75
N MET A 546 -15.75 15.75 -29.81
CA MET A 546 -15.36 14.77 -28.78
C MET A 546 -15.12 13.42 -29.47
N ARG A 547 -13.96 12.81 -29.21
CA ARG A 547 -13.64 11.46 -29.68
C ARG A 547 -13.94 10.47 -28.56
N PRO A 548 -14.81 9.45 -28.77
CA PRO A 548 -15.07 8.39 -27.79
C PRO A 548 -13.83 7.57 -27.47
N LEU A 549 -13.81 6.92 -26.29
CA LEU A 549 -12.70 6.06 -25.86
C LEU A 549 -12.39 4.96 -26.87
N VAL A 550 -13.41 4.33 -27.47
CA VAL A 550 -13.23 3.27 -28.48
C VAL A 550 -12.55 3.80 -29.74
N GLU A 551 -12.90 5.00 -30.19
CA GLU A 551 -12.25 5.63 -31.37
C GLU A 551 -10.79 6.01 -31.08
N ASP A 552 -10.49 6.57 -29.90
CA ASP A 552 -9.11 6.83 -29.52
C ASP A 552 -8.31 5.51 -29.42
N GLY A 553 -8.94 4.45 -28.92
CA GLY A 553 -8.40 3.10 -28.93
C GLY A 553 -8.16 2.55 -30.33
N ARG A 554 -9.06 2.79 -31.30
CA ARG A 554 -8.90 2.39 -32.69
C ARG A 554 -7.65 3.02 -33.35
N ILE A 555 -7.37 4.29 -33.05
CA ILE A 555 -6.12 4.93 -33.50
C ILE A 555 -4.90 4.18 -32.96
N LYS A 556 -4.93 3.78 -31.69
CA LYS A 556 -3.84 3.00 -31.05
C LYS A 556 -3.67 1.62 -31.68
N ILE A 557 -4.78 0.95 -32.05
CA ILE A 557 -4.75 -0.33 -32.78
C ILE A 557 -4.04 -0.15 -34.11
N LEU A 558 -4.46 0.82 -34.93
CA LEU A 558 -3.90 1.07 -36.24
C LEU A 558 -2.42 1.48 -36.22
N ARG A 559 -1.95 2.07 -35.13
CA ARG A 559 -0.52 2.34 -34.88
C ARG A 559 0.26 1.14 -34.34
N GLY A 560 -0.39 -0.01 -34.15
CA GLY A 560 0.24 -1.22 -33.63
C GLY A 560 0.71 -1.08 -32.17
N ILE A 561 0.03 -0.23 -31.37
CA ILE A 561 0.32 0.00 -29.96
C ILE A 561 -0.39 -1.06 -29.09
N THR A 562 -1.63 -1.40 -29.45
CA THR A 562 -2.46 -2.35 -28.73
C THR A 562 -3.22 -3.27 -29.69
N THR A 563 -4.10 -4.12 -29.15
CA THR A 563 -4.89 -5.09 -29.93
C THR A 563 -6.37 -4.74 -29.93
N PRO A 564 -7.14 -5.18 -30.92
CA PRO A 564 -8.61 -5.10 -30.91
C PRO A 564 -9.21 -5.72 -29.65
N ALA A 565 -8.70 -6.84 -29.17
CA ALA A 565 -9.16 -7.52 -27.97
C ALA A 565 -9.04 -6.67 -26.68
N GLU A 566 -8.03 -5.79 -26.58
CA GLU A 566 -7.89 -4.89 -25.42
C GLU A 566 -8.95 -3.79 -25.43
N ILE A 567 -9.24 -3.21 -26.59
CA ILE A 567 -10.24 -2.16 -26.74
C ILE A 567 -11.67 -2.72 -26.65
N ALA A 568 -11.92 -3.91 -27.20
CA ALA A 568 -13.22 -4.59 -27.13
C ALA A 568 -13.68 -4.82 -25.68
N LYS A 569 -12.76 -5.07 -24.74
CA LYS A 569 -13.09 -5.14 -23.31
C LYS A 569 -13.70 -3.86 -22.77
N MET A 570 -13.31 -2.71 -23.30
CA MET A 570 -13.84 -1.40 -22.89
C MET A 570 -15.20 -1.15 -23.50
N ALA A 571 -15.40 -1.49 -24.77
CA ALA A 571 -16.69 -1.37 -25.45
C ALA A 571 -17.80 -2.19 -24.76
N GLN A 572 -17.50 -3.40 -24.29
CA GLN A 572 -18.43 -4.23 -23.52
C GLN A 572 -18.85 -3.60 -22.18
N ILE A 573 -17.94 -2.88 -21.52
CA ILE A 573 -18.22 -2.20 -20.23
C ILE A 573 -19.08 -0.96 -20.46
N GLU A 574 -18.95 -0.30 -21.60
CA GLU A 574 -19.70 0.92 -21.95
C GLU A 574 -21.15 0.64 -22.41
N GLY A 575 -21.52 -0.65 -22.58
CA GLY A 575 -22.88 -1.03 -23.01
C GLY A 575 -23.24 -0.45 -24.38
N VAL A 576 -22.26 -0.30 -25.25
CA VAL A 576 -22.50 0.13 -26.63
C VAL A 576 -23.17 -1.02 -27.36
N ASP A 577 -24.51 -1.05 -27.33
CA ASP A 577 -25.28 -1.81 -28.31
C ASP A 577 -25.11 -1.11 -29.68
N LEU A 578 -24.06 -1.49 -30.40
CA LEU A 578 -23.83 -1.08 -31.78
C LEU A 578 -24.93 -1.55 -32.76
N ALA A 579 -25.96 -2.21 -32.24
CA ALA A 579 -27.11 -2.71 -33.01
C ALA A 579 -28.10 -1.61 -33.43
N GLU A 580 -28.12 -0.44 -32.79
CA GLU A 580 -29.13 0.57 -33.08
C GLU A 580 -28.76 1.60 -34.16
N GLU A 581 -27.49 1.75 -34.53
CA GLU A 581 -27.10 2.72 -35.57
C GLU A 581 -27.04 2.17 -37.00
N SER A 582 -27.14 0.85 -37.20
CA SER A 582 -27.16 0.23 -38.52
C SER A 582 -28.58 -0.07 -39.08
N GLY A 583 -29.60 0.37 -38.39
CA GLY A 583 -31.03 0.03 -38.66
C GLY A 583 -31.85 1.07 -39.41
N SER A 584 -31.29 1.93 -40.22
CA SER A 584 -32.14 2.81 -41.06
C SER A 584 -31.57 2.94 -42.50
N THR A 585 -31.78 1.93 -43.30
CA THR A 585 -32.16 2.03 -44.73
C THR A 585 -32.34 0.63 -45.35
N VAL A 586 -33.52 0.05 -45.11
CA VAL A 586 -34.07 -0.90 -46.12
C VAL A 586 -35.39 -0.29 -46.58
N THR A 587 -35.33 0.45 -47.64
CA THR A 587 -36.48 0.86 -48.43
C THR A 587 -37.00 -0.40 -49.12
N THR A 588 -38.18 -0.84 -48.76
CA THR A 588 -38.97 -1.81 -49.51
C THR A 588 -39.54 -1.10 -50.76
N ALA A 589 -39.16 -1.57 -51.93
CA ALA A 589 -39.88 -1.36 -53.16
C ALA A 589 -41.06 -2.33 -53.27
#